data_fc00b7659c1cf206a30f5d5695ce1778
#
_entry.id   fc00b7659c1cf206a30f5d5695ce1778
#
_cell.length_a   1.000
_cell.length_b   1.000
_cell.length_c   1.000
_cell.angle_alpha   90.00
_cell.angle_beta   90.00
_cell.angle_gamma   90.00
#
_symmetry.space_group_name_H-M   'P 1'
#
loop_
_entity.id
_entity.type
_entity.pdbx_description
1 polymer ?
#
loop_
_entity_poly.entity_id
_entity_poly.type
_entity_poly.pdbx_seq_one_letter_code
_entity_poly.pdbx_strand_id
1 'polypeptide(L)'
;MTAPKPYEIRADYDTKTITVYQAYSPQIATAALEHGRFVAPFSFNRMTWIKPSFLWLMARSNWGARPGQERTLAVRITRTGWERALALAVPTDPQAPGYGSYDRWRAAFDRAAVHVQWDTERSLLGAGLPHYSIQVGLSRHVIREFVDEWITEIVDLTERVRKMRDFLNSRQVDKARRLLPREAVYPLSPELRRRICASE
;
A
#
# COMPACT_ATOMS: atom_id res chain seq x y z
N MET A 1 -8.31 3.99 -23.36
CA MET A 1 -8.25 3.37 -22.01
C MET A 1 -9.54 3.71 -21.29
N THR A 2 -10.25 2.73 -20.77
CA THR A 2 -11.44 2.95 -19.93
C THR A 2 -11.06 3.68 -18.65
N ALA A 3 -11.94 4.56 -18.16
CA ALA A 3 -11.73 5.25 -16.88
C ALA A 3 -11.59 4.21 -15.75
N PRO A 4 -10.72 4.46 -14.73
CA PRO A 4 -10.62 3.58 -13.57
C PRO A 4 -11.98 3.44 -12.86
N LYS A 5 -12.29 2.24 -12.37
CA LYS A 5 -13.45 2.03 -11.51
C LYS A 5 -13.19 2.68 -10.14
N PRO A 6 -14.24 3.10 -9.40
CA PRO A 6 -14.06 3.81 -8.13
C PRO A 6 -13.17 3.06 -7.14
N TYR A 7 -13.42 1.79 -6.90
CA TYR A 7 -12.67 0.96 -5.95
C TYR A 7 -11.95 -0.16 -6.69
N GLU A 8 -10.81 0.19 -7.32
CA GLU A 8 -10.01 -0.71 -8.15
C GLU A 8 -8.58 -0.74 -7.65
N ILE A 9 -8.04 -1.94 -7.40
CA ILE A 9 -6.62 -2.07 -7.03
C ILE A 9 -5.78 -1.89 -8.29
N ARG A 10 -4.92 -0.90 -8.28
CA ARG A 10 -3.87 -0.69 -9.28
C ARG A 10 -2.52 -0.89 -8.61
N ALA A 11 -1.65 -1.68 -9.24
CA ALA A 11 -0.37 -2.06 -8.67
C ALA A 11 0.66 -2.36 -9.76
N ASP A 12 1.94 -2.31 -9.41
CA ASP A 12 3.01 -2.96 -10.15
C ASP A 12 3.08 -4.42 -9.70
N TYR A 13 2.77 -5.35 -10.61
CA TYR A 13 2.74 -6.78 -10.29
C TYR A 13 3.13 -7.64 -11.50
N ASP A 14 3.53 -8.86 -11.22
CA ASP A 14 3.75 -9.91 -12.20
C ASP A 14 2.94 -11.18 -11.86
N THR A 15 3.30 -12.32 -12.44
CA THR A 15 2.60 -13.59 -12.19
C THR A 15 2.77 -14.13 -10.76
N LYS A 16 3.82 -13.72 -10.04
CA LYS A 16 4.19 -14.25 -8.72
C LYS A 16 4.13 -13.22 -7.61
N THR A 17 4.38 -11.95 -7.92
CA THR A 17 4.59 -10.89 -6.94
C THR A 17 3.76 -9.65 -7.22
N ILE A 18 3.57 -8.85 -6.16
CA ILE A 18 3.00 -7.51 -6.19
C ILE A 18 3.92 -6.57 -5.41
N THR A 19 4.11 -5.36 -5.90
CA THR A 19 4.86 -4.31 -5.20
C THR A 19 3.92 -3.49 -4.33
N VAL A 20 4.28 -3.34 -3.06
CA VAL A 20 3.66 -2.42 -2.12
C VAL A 20 4.68 -1.41 -1.64
N TYR A 21 4.24 -0.21 -1.32
CA TYR A 21 5.13 0.89 -0.94
C TYR A 21 4.96 1.24 0.53
N GLN A 22 6.09 1.54 1.18
CA GLN A 22 6.16 2.00 2.55
C GLN A 22 7.19 3.11 2.70
N ALA A 23 6.98 4.02 3.65
CA ALA A 23 7.93 5.08 3.96
C ALA A 23 8.31 5.01 5.45
N TYR A 24 9.60 5.05 5.72
CA TYR A 24 10.18 4.88 7.06
C TYR A 24 11.30 5.87 7.35
N SER A 25 11.68 5.96 8.63
CA SER A 25 12.89 6.64 9.05
C SER A 25 14.15 5.96 8.47
N PRO A 26 15.27 6.69 8.37
CA PRO A 26 16.53 6.10 7.89
C PRO A 26 16.95 4.84 8.65
N GLN A 27 16.79 4.79 9.97
CA GLN A 27 17.20 3.65 10.78
C GLN A 27 16.44 2.37 10.41
N ILE A 28 15.10 2.45 10.27
CA ILE A 28 14.28 1.30 9.88
C ILE A 28 14.61 0.86 8.45
N ALA A 29 14.70 1.82 7.53
CA ALA A 29 14.91 1.52 6.11
C ALA A 29 16.31 0.92 5.88
N THR A 30 17.36 1.45 6.50
CA THR A 30 18.72 0.91 6.37
C THR A 30 18.79 -0.52 6.88
N ALA A 31 18.29 -0.78 8.08
CA ALA A 31 18.25 -2.13 8.64
C ALA A 31 17.47 -3.12 7.75
N ALA A 32 16.33 -2.68 7.20
CA ALA A 32 15.54 -3.54 6.31
C ALA A 32 16.26 -3.87 4.99
N LEU A 33 16.99 -2.92 4.42
CA LEU A 33 17.77 -3.11 3.19
C LEU A 33 18.98 -4.02 3.40
N GLU A 34 19.68 -3.85 4.51
CA GLU A 34 20.85 -4.68 4.87
C GLU A 34 20.49 -6.15 5.09
N HIS A 35 19.31 -6.41 5.66
CA HIS A 35 18.85 -7.76 5.97
C HIS A 35 17.90 -8.35 4.93
N GLY A 36 17.51 -7.59 3.89
CA GLY A 36 16.53 -8.02 2.90
C GLY A 36 15.12 -8.24 3.47
N ARG A 37 14.87 -7.87 4.74
CA ARG A 37 13.59 -7.97 5.44
C ARG A 37 13.52 -6.98 6.59
N PHE A 38 12.33 -6.71 7.10
CA PHE A 38 12.20 -5.85 8.27
C PHE A 38 12.71 -6.54 9.54
N VAL A 39 13.60 -5.84 10.24
CA VAL A 39 14.18 -6.20 11.53
C VAL A 39 14.13 -5.02 12.48
N ALA A 40 14.47 -5.18 13.75
CA ALA A 40 14.58 -4.05 14.68
C ALA A 40 15.43 -2.91 14.06
N PRO A 41 15.02 -1.64 14.20
CA PRO A 41 13.98 -1.11 15.09
C PRO A 41 12.55 -1.12 14.51
N PHE A 42 12.27 -1.85 13.41
CA PHE A 42 10.91 -2.06 12.95
C PHE A 42 10.07 -2.77 14.01
N SER A 43 8.86 -2.26 14.28
CA SER A 43 8.02 -2.79 15.36
C SER A 43 7.07 -3.87 14.84
N PHE A 44 7.19 -5.08 15.34
CA PHE A 44 6.27 -6.19 15.08
C PHE A 44 4.97 -6.10 15.91
N ASN A 45 4.89 -5.17 16.85
CA ASN A 45 3.72 -5.01 17.73
C ASN A 45 2.77 -3.88 17.30
N ARG A 46 3.16 -3.10 16.29
CA ARG A 46 2.35 -2.03 15.72
C ARG A 46 1.82 -2.47 14.36
N MET A 47 0.59 -2.11 14.07
CA MET A 47 0.04 -2.29 12.72
C MET A 47 0.93 -1.59 11.70
N THR A 48 1.30 -2.32 10.64
CA THR A 48 1.96 -1.75 9.47
C THR A 48 0.98 -1.65 8.31
N TRP A 49 1.06 -0.56 7.55
CA TRP A 49 0.19 -0.32 6.41
C TRP A 49 0.99 -0.46 5.11
N ILE A 50 0.55 -1.35 4.24
CA ILE A 50 1.13 -1.57 2.92
C ILE A 50 0.18 -1.01 1.85
N LYS A 51 0.73 -0.39 0.81
CA LYS A 51 -0.03 0.34 -0.21
C LYS A 51 0.50 0.04 -1.61
N PRO A 52 -0.32 -0.48 -2.52
CA PRO A 52 0.12 -0.72 -3.90
C PRO A 52 0.19 0.57 -4.74
N SER A 53 -0.50 1.65 -4.36
CA SER A 53 -0.39 2.93 -5.06
C SER A 53 0.84 3.72 -4.61
N PHE A 54 1.73 4.00 -5.57
CA PHE A 54 2.91 4.84 -5.37
C PHE A 54 2.52 6.30 -5.09
N LEU A 55 1.64 6.87 -5.89
CA LEU A 55 1.28 8.29 -5.78
C LEU A 55 0.51 8.61 -4.49
N TRP A 56 -0.32 7.69 -4.01
CA TRP A 56 -0.95 7.86 -2.72
C TRP A 56 0.10 7.94 -1.59
N LEU A 57 1.13 7.06 -1.62
CA LEU A 57 2.21 7.12 -0.64
C LEU A 57 3.02 8.42 -0.77
N MET A 58 3.27 8.90 -1.98
CA MET A 58 3.99 10.18 -2.20
C MET A 58 3.22 11.35 -1.56
N ALA A 59 1.91 11.43 -1.77
CA ALA A 59 1.07 12.43 -1.12
C ALA A 59 1.10 12.28 0.41
N ARG A 60 1.03 11.06 0.93
CA ARG A 60 1.01 10.78 2.38
C ARG A 60 2.33 11.10 3.07
N SER A 61 3.46 10.81 2.43
CA SER A 61 4.81 11.07 2.95
C SER A 61 5.34 12.47 2.60
N ASN A 62 4.56 13.26 1.85
CA ASN A 62 5.02 14.52 1.27
C ASN A 62 6.34 14.31 0.48
N TRP A 63 6.35 13.33 -0.45
CA TRP A 63 7.52 12.98 -1.25
C TRP A 63 8.77 12.70 -0.40
N GLY A 64 8.60 12.02 0.72
CA GLY A 64 9.68 11.70 1.66
C GLY A 64 10.20 12.90 2.48
N ALA A 65 9.43 13.99 2.56
CA ALA A 65 9.79 15.15 3.38
C ALA A 65 9.19 15.11 4.80
N ARG A 66 8.28 14.17 5.07
CA ARG A 66 7.67 14.03 6.39
C ARG A 66 8.63 13.34 7.36
N PRO A 67 8.84 13.88 8.59
CA PRO A 67 9.66 13.24 9.61
C PRO A 67 9.24 11.79 9.89
N GLY A 68 10.21 10.88 9.92
CA GLY A 68 10.01 9.43 10.09
C GLY A 68 9.54 8.70 8.82
N GLN A 69 9.49 9.38 7.68
CA GLN A 69 9.08 8.84 6.38
C GLN A 69 10.04 9.28 5.25
N GLU A 70 11.30 9.52 5.57
CA GLU A 70 12.30 10.08 4.65
C GLU A 70 12.81 9.07 3.62
N ARG A 71 12.67 7.79 3.92
CA ARG A 71 13.11 6.69 3.04
C ARG A 71 11.88 5.98 2.47
N THR A 72 11.78 5.95 1.15
CA THR A 72 10.70 5.25 0.43
C THR A 72 11.18 3.89 -0.02
N LEU A 73 10.48 2.85 0.40
CA LEU A 73 10.77 1.47 0.04
C LEU A 73 9.69 0.90 -0.87
N ALA A 74 10.10 0.24 -1.95
CA ALA A 74 9.27 -0.70 -2.69
C ALA A 74 9.50 -2.08 -2.08
N VAL A 75 8.46 -2.69 -1.57
CA VAL A 75 8.49 -4.03 -0.96
C VAL A 75 7.75 -4.97 -1.88
N ARG A 76 8.48 -5.89 -2.48
CA ARG A 76 7.91 -6.91 -3.34
C ARG A 76 7.48 -8.09 -2.49
N ILE A 77 6.21 -8.46 -2.58
CA ILE A 77 5.65 -9.57 -1.80
C ILE A 77 4.99 -10.59 -2.73
N THR A 78 4.85 -11.82 -2.26
CA THR A 78 4.14 -12.85 -3.02
C THR A 78 2.68 -12.47 -3.21
N ARG A 79 2.11 -12.77 -4.38
CA ARG A 79 0.66 -12.58 -4.61
C ARG A 79 -0.18 -13.43 -3.66
N THR A 80 0.29 -14.61 -3.32
CA THR A 80 -0.37 -15.48 -2.33
C THR A 80 -0.48 -14.79 -0.98
N GLY A 81 0.59 -14.15 -0.48
CA GLY A 81 0.58 -13.38 0.76
C GLY A 81 -0.34 -12.16 0.69
N TRP A 82 -0.30 -11.42 -0.44
CA TRP A 82 -1.21 -10.32 -0.67
C TRP A 82 -2.69 -10.75 -0.64
N GLU A 83 -3.04 -11.79 -1.39
CA GLU A 83 -4.41 -12.31 -1.48
C GLU A 83 -4.87 -12.91 -0.14
N ARG A 84 -3.96 -13.53 0.63
CA ARG A 84 -4.22 -13.96 2.01
C ARG A 84 -4.55 -12.77 2.92
N ALA A 85 -3.80 -11.66 2.82
CA ALA A 85 -4.12 -10.45 3.58
C ALA A 85 -5.52 -9.94 3.23
N LEU A 86 -5.87 -9.88 1.95
CA LEU A 86 -7.20 -9.45 1.51
C LEU A 86 -8.32 -10.39 2.01
N ALA A 87 -8.09 -11.70 2.03
CA ALA A 87 -9.04 -12.70 2.53
C ALA A 87 -9.33 -12.56 4.04
N LEU A 88 -8.35 -12.10 4.82
CA LEU A 88 -8.48 -11.85 6.26
C LEU A 88 -9.02 -10.46 6.59
N ALA A 89 -9.19 -9.60 5.58
CA ALA A 89 -9.44 -8.19 5.80
C ALA A 89 -10.87 -7.89 6.27
N VAL A 90 -10.96 -6.91 7.16
CA VAL A 90 -12.19 -6.21 7.52
C VAL A 90 -12.06 -4.75 7.10
N PRO A 91 -13.01 -4.20 6.32
CA PRO A 91 -13.02 -2.78 5.96
C PRO A 91 -13.09 -1.87 7.19
N THR A 92 -12.37 -0.75 7.13
CA THR A 92 -12.41 0.29 8.18
C THR A 92 -13.72 1.08 8.16
N ASP A 93 -14.46 1.03 7.06
CA ASP A 93 -15.77 1.69 6.95
C ASP A 93 -16.85 0.87 7.67
N PRO A 94 -17.51 1.40 8.71
CA PRO A 94 -18.58 0.71 9.41
C PRO A 94 -19.84 0.50 8.56
N GLN A 95 -19.96 1.20 7.43
CA GLN A 95 -21.05 1.05 6.47
C GLN A 95 -20.77 -0.03 5.39
N ALA A 96 -19.61 -0.69 5.47
CA ALA A 96 -19.24 -1.74 4.53
C ALA A 96 -20.34 -2.85 4.50
N PRO A 97 -20.73 -3.29 3.30
CA PRO A 97 -21.77 -4.31 3.18
C PRO A 97 -21.38 -5.65 3.81
N GLY A 98 -22.38 -6.43 4.22
CA GLY A 98 -22.19 -7.80 4.74
C GLY A 98 -22.17 -7.92 6.26
N TYR A 99 -22.12 -6.82 7.02
CA TYR A 99 -22.12 -6.88 8.49
C TYR A 99 -23.52 -6.74 9.11
N GLY A 100 -24.47 -6.12 8.43
CA GLY A 100 -25.85 -5.97 8.85
C GLY A 100 -26.10 -4.97 9.98
N SER A 101 -25.13 -4.76 10.90
CA SER A 101 -25.19 -3.74 11.96
C SER A 101 -23.80 -3.23 12.34
N TYR A 102 -23.76 -2.05 12.96
CA TYR A 102 -22.55 -1.47 13.51
C TYR A 102 -21.88 -2.41 14.54
N ASP A 103 -22.63 -3.00 15.44
CA ASP A 103 -22.09 -3.86 16.49
C ASP A 103 -21.43 -5.12 15.91
N ARG A 104 -22.03 -5.72 14.88
CA ARG A 104 -21.42 -6.87 14.18
C ARG A 104 -20.15 -6.48 13.45
N TRP A 105 -20.16 -5.35 12.76
CA TRP A 105 -18.94 -4.81 12.13
C TRP A 105 -17.89 -4.54 13.19
N ARG A 106 -18.23 -3.85 14.29
CA ARG A 106 -17.30 -3.52 15.37
C ARG A 106 -16.67 -4.77 15.98
N ALA A 107 -17.46 -5.78 16.26
CA ALA A 107 -16.98 -7.06 16.77
C ALA A 107 -16.05 -7.80 15.80
N ALA A 108 -16.29 -7.69 14.50
CA ALA A 108 -15.41 -8.23 13.45
C ALA A 108 -14.12 -7.40 13.35
N PHE A 109 -14.24 -6.07 13.36
CA PHE A 109 -13.13 -5.14 13.27
C PHE A 109 -12.14 -5.32 14.42
N ASP A 110 -12.61 -5.39 15.67
CA ASP A 110 -11.76 -5.53 16.85
C ASP A 110 -10.96 -6.85 16.88
N ARG A 111 -11.45 -7.88 16.21
CA ARG A 111 -10.80 -9.19 16.11
C ARG A 111 -10.01 -9.40 14.84
N ALA A 112 -10.07 -8.45 13.89
CA ALA A 112 -9.45 -8.62 12.59
C ALA A 112 -7.93 -8.63 12.67
N ALA A 113 -7.31 -9.59 11.99
CA ALA A 113 -5.88 -9.63 11.79
C ALA A 113 -5.42 -8.62 10.73
N VAL A 114 -6.31 -8.26 9.80
CA VAL A 114 -6.05 -7.34 8.69
C VAL A 114 -7.19 -6.35 8.55
N HIS A 115 -6.85 -5.10 8.27
CA HIS A 115 -7.82 -4.06 7.92
C HIS A 115 -7.58 -3.56 6.51
N VAL A 116 -8.65 -3.15 5.82
CA VAL A 116 -8.54 -2.44 4.54
C VAL A 116 -9.23 -1.09 4.61
N GLN A 117 -8.59 -0.10 4.01
CA GLN A 117 -9.13 1.24 3.87
C GLN A 117 -8.97 1.69 2.42
N TRP A 118 -10.01 2.32 1.88
CA TRP A 118 -9.99 2.97 0.59
C TRP A 118 -9.86 4.48 0.79
N ASP A 119 -8.83 5.06 0.20
CA ASP A 119 -8.54 6.49 0.27
C ASP A 119 -8.59 7.10 -1.13
N THR A 120 -8.97 8.36 -1.23
CA THR A 120 -8.94 9.09 -2.50
C THR A 120 -7.55 9.00 -3.13
N GLU A 121 -7.47 8.48 -4.35
CA GLU A 121 -6.22 8.39 -5.11
C GLU A 121 -5.72 9.80 -5.47
N ARG A 122 -4.42 9.92 -5.71
CA ARG A 122 -3.76 11.19 -5.99
C ARG A 122 -3.14 11.23 -7.37
N SER A 123 -3.24 12.38 -8.01
CA SER A 123 -2.50 12.66 -9.23
C SER A 123 -1.02 12.91 -8.92
N LEU A 124 -0.18 12.93 -9.95
CA LEU A 124 1.25 13.29 -9.82
C LEU A 124 1.46 14.68 -9.18
N LEU A 125 0.51 15.59 -9.33
CA LEU A 125 0.53 16.93 -8.75
C LEU A 125 -0.22 17.02 -7.40
N GLY A 126 -0.62 15.88 -6.83
CA GLY A 126 -1.25 15.79 -5.51
C GLY A 126 -2.76 16.06 -5.47
N ALA A 127 -3.39 16.38 -6.60
CA ALA A 127 -4.85 16.54 -6.65
C ALA A 127 -5.57 15.20 -6.40
N GLY A 128 -6.72 15.25 -5.71
CA GLY A 128 -7.58 14.08 -5.55
C GLY A 128 -8.16 13.65 -6.89
N LEU A 129 -8.23 12.33 -7.11
CA LEU A 129 -8.83 11.72 -8.29
C LEU A 129 -10.22 11.15 -7.98
N PRO A 130 -11.08 10.93 -8.99
CA PRO A 130 -12.44 10.42 -8.79
C PRO A 130 -12.50 8.89 -8.52
N HIS A 131 -11.40 8.29 -8.13
CA HIS A 131 -11.29 6.88 -7.75
C HIS A 131 -10.40 6.75 -6.50
N TYR A 132 -10.37 5.55 -5.93
CA TYR A 132 -9.73 5.29 -4.65
C TYR A 132 -8.59 4.30 -4.81
N SER A 133 -7.61 4.39 -3.93
CA SER A 133 -6.56 3.40 -3.74
C SER A 133 -6.72 2.69 -2.39
N ILE A 134 -6.29 1.44 -2.35
CA ILE A 134 -6.37 0.61 -1.15
C ILE A 134 -5.11 0.76 -0.31
N GLN A 135 -5.27 0.77 1.02
CA GLN A 135 -4.21 0.44 1.96
C GLN A 135 -4.64 -0.75 2.83
N VAL A 136 -3.68 -1.62 3.13
CA VAL A 136 -3.90 -2.85 3.89
C VAL A 136 -3.07 -2.78 5.16
N GLY A 137 -3.76 -2.76 6.30
CA GLY A 137 -3.17 -2.73 7.64
C GLY A 137 -2.98 -4.14 8.16
N LEU A 138 -1.74 -4.52 8.38
CA LEU A 138 -1.32 -5.82 8.92
C LEU A 138 -1.09 -5.68 10.42
N SER A 139 -1.89 -6.35 11.23
CA SER A 139 -1.73 -6.32 12.69
C SER A 139 -0.59 -7.24 13.14
N ARG A 140 -0.26 -7.17 14.43
CA ARG A 140 0.75 -8.04 15.07
C ARG A 140 0.53 -9.56 14.82
N HIS A 141 -0.69 -9.94 14.44
CA HIS A 141 -1.03 -11.35 14.23
C HIS A 141 -0.56 -11.90 12.87
N VAL A 142 -0.32 -11.03 11.89
CA VAL A 142 0.13 -11.42 10.53
C VAL A 142 1.42 -10.71 10.09
N ILE A 143 1.92 -9.76 10.86
CA ILE A 143 3.11 -8.97 10.49
C ILE A 143 4.38 -9.81 10.38
N ARG A 144 4.49 -10.90 11.18
CA ARG A 144 5.62 -11.83 11.06
C ARG A 144 5.53 -12.66 9.81
N GLU A 145 4.35 -13.17 9.46
CA GLU A 145 4.10 -13.89 8.22
C GLU A 145 4.42 -12.98 7.01
N PHE A 146 4.00 -11.70 7.05
CA PHE A 146 4.37 -10.71 6.04
C PHE A 146 5.89 -10.57 5.89
N VAL A 147 6.62 -10.42 7.00
CA VAL A 147 8.07 -10.15 6.97
C VAL A 147 8.87 -11.39 6.60
N ASP A 148 8.51 -12.56 7.13
CA ASP A 148 9.33 -13.76 7.04
C ASP A 148 8.95 -14.65 5.83
N GLU A 149 7.71 -14.54 5.31
CA GLU A 149 7.20 -15.44 4.28
C GLU A 149 6.77 -14.73 2.98
N TRP A 150 6.24 -13.49 3.08
CA TRP A 150 5.70 -12.84 1.89
C TRP A 150 6.71 -11.95 1.18
N ILE A 151 7.63 -11.29 1.92
CA ILE A 151 8.63 -10.40 1.32
C ILE A 151 9.62 -11.22 0.50
N THR A 152 9.74 -10.86 -0.78
CA THR A 152 10.72 -11.46 -1.72
C THR A 152 11.85 -10.51 -2.03
N GLU A 153 11.63 -9.19 -1.93
CA GLU A 153 12.61 -8.16 -2.23
C GLU A 153 12.23 -6.83 -1.57
N ILE A 154 13.22 -6.06 -1.13
CA ILE A 154 13.06 -4.66 -0.70
C ILE A 154 14.01 -3.80 -1.52
N VAL A 155 13.47 -2.78 -2.19
CA VAL A 155 14.23 -1.84 -3.03
C VAL A 155 14.07 -0.42 -2.48
N ASP A 156 15.19 0.28 -2.33
CA ASP A 156 15.20 1.70 -1.96
C ASP A 156 14.87 2.59 -3.15
N LEU A 157 13.75 3.30 -3.08
CA LEU A 157 13.32 4.27 -4.07
C LEU A 157 13.62 5.72 -3.68
N THR A 158 14.30 5.97 -2.57
CA THR A 158 14.48 7.31 -2.00
C THR A 158 15.10 8.29 -3.00
N GLU A 159 16.15 7.89 -3.69
CA GLU A 159 16.79 8.76 -4.69
C GLU A 159 15.88 9.02 -5.91
N ARG A 160 15.12 8.01 -6.34
CA ARG A 160 14.12 8.18 -7.40
C ARG A 160 13.04 9.18 -6.99
N VAL A 161 12.56 9.08 -5.76
CA VAL A 161 11.55 9.99 -5.19
C VAL A 161 12.09 11.41 -5.08
N ARG A 162 13.32 11.60 -4.61
CA ARG A 162 13.98 12.92 -4.56
C ARG A 162 14.07 13.55 -5.95
N LYS A 163 14.56 12.79 -6.93
CA LYS A 163 14.66 13.26 -8.32
C LYS A 163 13.29 13.63 -8.91
N MET A 164 12.25 12.84 -8.62
CA MET A 164 10.89 13.17 -9.05
C MET A 164 10.40 14.47 -8.42
N ARG A 165 10.60 14.65 -7.11
CA ARG A 165 10.25 15.88 -6.39
C ARG A 165 10.97 17.10 -6.97
N ASP A 166 12.25 16.99 -7.28
CA ASP A 166 13.04 18.07 -7.87
C ASP A 166 12.51 18.45 -9.26
N PHE A 167 12.13 17.47 -10.07
CA PHE A 167 11.46 17.72 -11.34
C PHE A 167 10.11 18.43 -11.18
N LEU A 168 9.32 18.05 -10.20
CA LEU A 168 8.03 18.70 -9.92
C LEU A 168 8.22 20.14 -9.44
N ASN A 169 9.16 20.38 -8.54
CA ASN A 169 9.51 21.72 -8.06
C ASN A 169 10.01 22.63 -9.21
N SER A 170 10.69 22.04 -10.19
CA SER A 170 11.19 22.74 -11.39
C SER A 170 10.17 22.76 -12.55
N ARG A 171 8.91 22.39 -12.30
CA ARG A 171 7.83 22.30 -13.30
C ARG A 171 8.11 21.37 -14.50
N GLN A 172 9.04 20.43 -14.34
CA GLN A 172 9.39 19.43 -15.36
C GLN A 172 8.53 18.16 -15.21
N VAL A 173 7.21 18.33 -15.25
CA VAL A 173 6.22 17.30 -14.93
C VAL A 173 6.38 16.02 -15.78
N ASP A 174 6.71 16.16 -17.06
CA ASP A 174 6.89 15.01 -17.96
C ASP A 174 8.12 14.16 -17.61
N LYS A 175 9.18 14.79 -17.08
CA LYS A 175 10.34 14.05 -16.58
C LYS A 175 10.00 13.27 -15.32
N ALA A 176 9.23 13.86 -14.39
CA ALA A 176 8.73 13.15 -13.22
C ALA A 176 7.83 11.98 -13.63
N ARG A 177 6.91 12.20 -14.58
CA ARG A 177 5.97 11.16 -15.07
C ARG A 177 6.69 9.92 -15.63
N ARG A 178 7.81 10.10 -16.31
CA ARG A 178 8.61 8.99 -16.87
C ARG A 178 9.27 8.12 -15.80
N LEU A 179 9.34 8.59 -14.56
CA LEU A 179 9.90 7.87 -13.42
C LEU A 179 8.83 7.15 -12.59
N LEU A 180 7.54 7.29 -12.93
CA LEU A 180 6.47 6.56 -12.25
C LEU A 180 6.62 5.05 -12.45
N PRO A 181 6.31 4.23 -11.44
CA PRO A 181 6.16 2.81 -11.64
C PRO A 181 4.99 2.51 -12.58
N ARG A 182 5.01 1.34 -13.23
CA ARG A 182 3.92 0.89 -14.09
C ARG A 182 2.89 0.17 -13.23
N GLU A 183 1.77 0.83 -12.98
CA GLU A 183 0.66 0.22 -12.27
C GLU A 183 -0.42 -0.22 -13.25
N ALA A 184 -0.89 -1.45 -13.11
CA ALA A 184 -1.99 -2.03 -13.87
C ALA A 184 -3.10 -2.48 -12.92
N VAL A 185 -4.28 -2.74 -13.46
CA VAL A 185 -5.41 -3.28 -12.68
C VAL A 185 -5.05 -4.67 -12.18
N TYR A 186 -5.06 -4.83 -10.85
CA TYR A 186 -4.78 -6.12 -10.22
C TYR A 186 -6.02 -7.03 -10.31
N PRO A 187 -5.88 -8.26 -10.84
CA PRO A 187 -6.99 -9.18 -10.95
C PRO A 187 -7.40 -9.71 -9.57
N LEU A 188 -8.66 -9.55 -9.22
CA LEU A 188 -9.25 -10.08 -8.00
C LEU A 188 -10.26 -11.19 -8.30
N SER A 189 -10.27 -12.23 -7.48
CA SER A 189 -11.39 -13.18 -7.49
C SER A 189 -12.68 -12.48 -7.04
N PRO A 190 -13.86 -12.98 -7.46
CA PRO A 190 -15.13 -12.42 -7.01
C PRO A 190 -15.29 -12.42 -5.48
N GLU A 191 -14.70 -13.41 -4.80
CA GLU A 191 -14.74 -13.51 -3.34
C GLU A 191 -13.92 -12.39 -2.67
N LEU A 192 -12.66 -12.20 -3.10
CA LEU A 192 -11.80 -11.13 -2.57
C LEU A 192 -12.40 -9.75 -2.88
N ARG A 193 -12.97 -9.57 -4.08
CA ARG A 193 -13.64 -8.33 -4.48
C ARG A 193 -14.76 -7.96 -3.50
N ARG A 194 -15.65 -8.91 -3.19
CA ARG A 194 -16.71 -8.71 -2.20
C ARG A 194 -16.15 -8.43 -0.80
N ARG A 195 -15.11 -9.19 -0.41
CA ARG A 195 -14.48 -9.07 0.93
C ARG A 195 -13.98 -7.66 1.23
N ILE A 196 -13.37 -7.01 0.26
CA ILE A 196 -12.76 -5.68 0.43
C ILE A 196 -13.61 -4.55 -0.16
N CYS A 197 -14.83 -4.82 -0.56
CA CYS A 197 -15.75 -3.85 -1.18
C CYS A 197 -15.16 -3.19 -2.45
N ALA A 198 -14.42 -3.94 -3.26
CA ALA A 198 -13.93 -3.45 -4.55
C ALA A 198 -15.05 -3.43 -5.60
N SER A 199 -14.93 -2.51 -6.57
CA SER A 199 -15.87 -2.39 -7.70
C SER A 199 -15.88 -3.67 -8.57
N GLU A 200 -17.04 -4.00 -9.11
CA GLU A 200 -17.22 -5.14 -10.03
C GLU A 200 -16.60 -4.89 -11.43
#